data_8aae1506755fb2dd50d1220111eca7ee
#
_entry.id   8aae1506755fb2dd50d1220111eca7ee
#
_cell.length_a   1.000
_cell.length_b   1.000
_cell.length_c   1.000
_cell.angle_alpha   90.00
_cell.angle_beta   90.00
_cell.angle_gamma   90.00
#
_symmetry.space_group_name_H-M   'P 1'
#
loop_
_entity.id
_entity.type
_entity.pdbx_description
1 polymer ?
#
loop_
_entity_poly.entity_id
_entity_poly.type
_entity_poly.pdbx_seq_one_letter_code
_entity_poly.pdbx_strand_id
1 'polypeptide(L)'
;ILEVLNRHKAILFVHYGPKPGDPFPRIPKGSDNFRRRNGTLDMQASLSSIMVTFCMTEFLHDYPDVSVQVHNLGGNIPFEIERMDHRCLIDSPEEELPSERFRKSHVLLDCNSFGAHAIEAAVRLYGVERILCGTDGSSFGYEWTANAVQKAQISQTEKTQILDGNARRLLAAITPLIH
;
A
#
# COMPACT_ATOMS: atom_id res chain seq x y z
N ILE A 1 -0.87 0.27 20.61
CA ILE A 1 -0.10 -0.53 19.61
C ILE A 1 0.99 0.35 19.01
N LEU A 2 0.69 1.51 18.43
CA LEU A 2 1.67 2.37 17.75
C LEU A 2 2.83 2.80 18.67
N GLU A 3 2.60 3.13 19.94
CA GLU A 3 3.65 3.45 20.89
C GLU A 3 4.67 2.31 21.07
N VAL A 4 4.19 1.06 21.10
CA VAL A 4 5.06 -0.12 21.22
C VAL A 4 5.85 -0.31 19.94
N LEU A 5 5.20 -0.22 18.78
CA LEU A 5 5.86 -0.33 17.47
C LEU A 5 6.91 0.77 17.29
N ASN A 6 6.60 2.00 17.69
CA ASN A 6 7.52 3.13 17.61
C ASN A 6 8.77 2.91 18.49
N ARG A 7 8.57 2.48 19.75
CA ARG A 7 9.67 2.16 20.68
C ARG A 7 10.61 1.09 20.13
N HIS A 8 10.06 0.11 19.42
CA HIS A 8 10.82 -1.02 18.87
C HIS A 8 11.20 -0.86 17.40
N LYS A 9 10.93 0.31 16.78
CA LYS A 9 11.18 0.58 15.36
C LYS A 9 10.62 -0.54 14.45
N ALA A 10 9.44 -1.01 14.80
CA ALA A 10 8.82 -2.17 14.18
C ALA A 10 7.98 -1.80 12.95
N ILE A 11 7.64 -2.81 12.15
CA ILE A 11 6.76 -2.64 11.00
C ILE A 11 5.30 -2.82 11.42
N LEU A 12 4.45 -1.85 11.07
CA LEU A 12 3.01 -2.00 11.05
C LEU A 12 2.58 -2.48 9.66
N PHE A 13 2.24 -3.75 9.53
CA PHE A 13 1.67 -4.27 8.29
C PHE A 13 0.15 -4.17 8.32
N VAL A 14 -0.40 -3.36 7.41
CA VAL A 14 -1.84 -3.12 7.28
C VAL A 14 -2.40 -3.98 6.16
N HIS A 15 -3.24 -4.92 6.52
CA HIS A 15 -3.88 -5.87 5.63
C HIS A 15 -5.40 -5.78 5.75
N TYR A 16 -6.12 -5.93 4.63
CA TYR A 16 -7.58 -6.00 4.64
C TYR A 16 -8.06 -7.29 5.32
N GLY A 17 -9.02 -7.17 6.19
CA GLY A 17 -9.60 -8.30 6.89
C GLY A 17 -10.90 -7.96 7.60
N PRO A 18 -11.61 -8.96 8.15
CA PRO A 18 -12.80 -8.73 8.94
C PRO A 18 -12.44 -7.99 10.24
N LYS A 19 -13.36 -7.15 10.71
CA LYS A 19 -13.24 -6.56 12.04
C LYS A 19 -13.42 -7.67 13.11
N PRO A 20 -12.82 -7.51 14.30
CA PRO A 20 -13.11 -8.43 15.41
C PRO A 20 -14.61 -8.57 15.64
N GLY A 21 -15.08 -9.82 15.70
CA GLY A 21 -16.49 -10.16 15.87
C GLY A 21 -17.32 -10.24 14.58
N ASP A 22 -16.77 -9.86 13.45
CA ASP A 22 -17.47 -10.05 12.17
C ASP A 22 -17.39 -11.52 11.71
N PRO A 23 -18.46 -12.04 11.10
CA PRO A 23 -18.42 -13.39 10.53
C PRO A 23 -17.44 -13.45 9.34
N PHE A 24 -16.66 -14.54 9.28
CA PHE A 24 -15.76 -14.80 8.16
C PHE A 24 -16.01 -16.22 7.61
N PRO A 25 -16.09 -16.40 6.29
CA PRO A 25 -16.11 -15.37 5.25
C PRO A 25 -17.44 -14.60 5.18
N ARG A 26 -17.37 -13.32 4.86
CA ARG A 26 -18.54 -12.43 4.68
C ARG A 26 -19.22 -12.68 3.33
N ILE A 27 -19.65 -13.89 3.05
CA ILE A 27 -20.31 -14.17 1.77
C ILE A 27 -21.82 -14.31 2.01
N PRO A 28 -22.63 -13.29 1.70
CA PRO A 28 -24.08 -13.46 1.68
C PRO A 28 -24.44 -14.51 0.62
N LYS A 29 -25.20 -15.52 1.02
CA LYS A 29 -25.72 -16.51 0.07
C LYS A 29 -26.57 -15.80 -0.98
N GLY A 30 -26.30 -16.04 -2.28
CA GLY A 30 -27.10 -15.53 -3.39
C GLY A 30 -26.78 -14.10 -3.84
N SER A 31 -25.74 -13.46 -3.33
CA SER A 31 -25.31 -12.15 -3.81
C SER A 31 -24.54 -12.25 -5.12
N ASP A 32 -25.09 -11.65 -6.17
CA ASP A 32 -24.46 -11.60 -7.48
C ASP A 32 -23.12 -10.81 -7.42
N ASN A 33 -22.09 -11.35 -8.07
CA ASN A 33 -20.76 -10.76 -8.14
C ASN A 33 -20.11 -10.41 -6.80
N PHE A 34 -20.59 -10.96 -5.69
CA PHE A 34 -20.09 -10.65 -4.36
C PHE A 34 -18.57 -10.84 -4.24
N ARG A 35 -18.02 -11.93 -4.75
CA ARG A 35 -16.58 -12.20 -4.68
C ARG A 35 -15.75 -11.14 -5.39
N ARG A 36 -16.19 -10.70 -6.59
CA ARG A 36 -15.51 -9.65 -7.36
C ARG A 36 -15.62 -8.31 -6.68
N ARG A 37 -16.79 -8.00 -6.12
CA ARG A 37 -17.02 -6.75 -5.41
C ARG A 37 -16.25 -6.70 -4.10
N ASN A 38 -16.48 -7.62 -3.19
CA ASN A 38 -15.87 -7.64 -1.87
C ASN A 38 -14.36 -7.98 -1.92
N GLY A 39 -13.98 -9.01 -2.66
CA GLY A 39 -12.58 -9.45 -2.77
C GLY A 39 -11.69 -8.54 -3.62
N THR A 40 -12.24 -7.50 -4.23
CA THR A 40 -11.45 -6.56 -5.04
C THR A 40 -11.86 -5.12 -4.74
N LEU A 41 -13.06 -4.69 -5.12
CA LEU A 41 -13.43 -3.27 -5.08
C LEU A 41 -13.57 -2.73 -3.66
N ASP A 42 -14.29 -3.42 -2.79
CA ASP A 42 -14.52 -2.98 -1.40
C ASP A 42 -13.21 -3.00 -0.60
N MET A 43 -12.37 -4.01 -0.85
CA MET A 43 -11.03 -4.10 -0.27
C MET A 43 -10.17 -2.91 -0.69
N GLN A 44 -10.11 -2.61 -1.99
CA GLN A 44 -9.31 -1.50 -2.50
C GLN A 44 -9.83 -0.14 -1.98
N ALA A 45 -11.13 0.05 -1.91
CA ALA A 45 -11.73 1.27 -1.34
C ALA A 45 -11.36 1.44 0.15
N SER A 46 -11.36 0.35 0.92
CA SER A 46 -10.97 0.37 2.33
C SER A 46 -9.49 0.71 2.51
N LEU A 47 -8.61 0.14 1.69
CA LEU A 47 -7.18 0.45 1.71
C LEU A 47 -6.91 1.90 1.28
N SER A 48 -7.64 2.41 0.28
CA SER A 48 -7.55 3.83 -0.11
C SER A 48 -7.90 4.76 1.04
N SER A 49 -8.95 4.45 1.81
CA SER A 49 -9.34 5.24 2.99
C SER A 49 -8.26 5.24 4.07
N ILE A 50 -7.60 4.09 4.29
CA ILE A 50 -6.46 3.99 5.23
C ILE A 50 -5.28 4.82 4.74
N MET A 51 -4.97 4.80 3.45
CA MET A 51 -3.90 5.62 2.87
C MET A 51 -4.16 7.11 3.06
N VAL A 52 -5.40 7.58 2.90
CA VAL A 52 -5.76 8.97 3.20
C VAL A 52 -5.47 9.30 4.67
N THR A 53 -5.84 8.41 5.60
CA THR A 53 -5.53 8.61 7.02
C THR A 53 -4.03 8.73 7.27
N PHE A 54 -3.22 7.84 6.72
CA PHE A 54 -1.77 7.83 6.97
C PHE A 54 -1.00 8.94 6.27
N CYS A 55 -1.43 9.35 5.08
CA CYS A 55 -0.67 10.28 4.25
C CYS A 55 -1.21 11.72 4.29
N MET A 56 -2.49 11.90 4.66
CA MET A 56 -3.15 13.20 4.57
C MET A 56 -3.58 13.78 5.93
N THR A 57 -3.28 13.07 7.03
CA THR A 57 -3.53 13.54 8.39
C THR A 57 -2.27 13.39 9.25
N GLU A 58 -2.33 13.96 10.46
CA GLU A 58 -1.24 13.87 11.45
C GLU A 58 -1.24 12.54 12.24
N PHE A 59 -1.97 11.51 11.77
CA PHE A 59 -2.17 10.25 12.50
C PHE A 59 -0.86 9.55 12.89
N LEU A 60 0.17 9.62 12.04
CA LEU A 60 1.48 9.01 12.29
C LEU A 60 2.52 9.98 12.86
N HIS A 61 2.16 11.25 13.08
CA HIS A 61 3.09 12.31 13.51
C HIS A 61 3.87 11.94 14.78
N ASP A 62 3.19 11.39 15.77
CA ASP A 62 3.79 11.03 17.07
C ASP A 62 4.56 9.70 17.04
N TYR A 63 4.61 9.03 15.87
CA TYR A 63 5.20 7.70 15.71
C TYR A 63 6.23 7.63 14.57
N PRO A 64 7.26 8.49 14.59
CA PRO A 64 8.19 8.63 13.44
C PRO A 64 9.08 7.40 13.20
N ASP A 65 9.25 6.54 14.20
CA ASP A 65 10.06 5.31 14.08
C ASP A 65 9.25 4.08 13.65
N VAL A 66 7.94 4.21 13.44
CA VAL A 66 7.12 3.12 12.91
C VAL A 66 7.25 3.06 11.38
N SER A 67 7.71 1.94 10.85
CA SER A 67 7.59 1.65 9.42
C SER A 67 6.19 1.14 9.12
N VAL A 68 5.45 1.84 8.28
CA VAL A 68 4.10 1.41 7.88
C VAL A 68 4.16 0.80 6.49
N GLN A 69 3.65 -0.42 6.36
CA GLN A 69 3.44 -1.09 5.06
C GLN A 69 1.95 -1.33 4.86
N VAL A 70 1.40 -0.83 3.75
CA VAL A 70 0.00 -1.05 3.36
C VAL A 70 -0.05 -2.02 2.20
N HIS A 71 -0.92 -3.02 2.34
CA HIS A 71 -1.18 -4.06 1.36
C HIS A 71 -1.74 -3.50 0.03
N ASN A 72 -1.53 -4.23 -1.07
CA ASN A 72 -2.17 -3.97 -2.37
C ASN A 72 -2.00 -2.54 -2.89
N LEU A 73 -0.77 -2.05 -2.99
CA LEU A 73 -0.43 -0.72 -3.48
C LEU A 73 -1.23 0.43 -2.82
N GLY A 74 -1.74 0.21 -1.60
CA GLY A 74 -2.53 1.21 -0.88
C GLY A 74 -3.91 1.47 -1.50
N GLY A 75 -4.47 0.50 -2.20
CA GLY A 75 -5.80 0.60 -2.80
C GLY A 75 -5.81 1.28 -4.17
N ASN A 76 -6.86 2.07 -4.44
CA ASN A 76 -7.08 2.72 -5.72
C ASN A 76 -6.42 4.10 -5.86
N ILE A 77 -5.67 4.56 -4.85
CA ILE A 77 -5.07 5.90 -4.84
C ILE A 77 -4.29 6.22 -6.13
N PRO A 78 -3.42 5.34 -6.68
CA PRO A 78 -2.70 5.65 -7.90
C PRO A 78 -3.59 5.94 -9.12
N PHE A 79 -4.81 5.39 -9.12
CA PHE A 79 -5.80 5.63 -10.17
C PHE A 79 -6.61 6.90 -9.93
N GLU A 80 -6.89 7.24 -8.66
CA GLU A 80 -7.75 8.36 -8.27
C GLU A 80 -6.99 9.68 -8.06
N ILE A 81 -5.67 9.65 -8.02
CA ILE A 81 -4.86 10.77 -7.54
C ILE A 81 -5.05 12.08 -8.32
N GLU A 82 -5.13 12.01 -9.63
CA GLU A 82 -5.34 13.21 -10.45
C GLU A 82 -6.71 13.85 -10.19
N ARG A 83 -7.72 13.02 -9.91
CA ARG A 83 -9.03 13.51 -9.49
C ARG A 83 -8.98 14.15 -8.10
N MET A 84 -8.22 13.58 -7.17
CA MET A 84 -8.02 14.16 -5.83
C MET A 84 -7.33 15.52 -5.93
N ASP A 85 -6.28 15.65 -6.74
CA ASP A 85 -5.58 16.92 -6.97
C ASP A 85 -6.52 17.97 -7.58
N HIS A 86 -7.30 17.58 -8.58
CA HIS A 86 -8.25 18.51 -9.21
C HIS A 86 -9.33 19.00 -8.23
N ARG A 87 -9.82 18.12 -7.34
CA ARG A 87 -10.74 18.53 -6.27
C ARG A 87 -10.09 19.47 -5.28
N CYS A 88 -8.85 19.19 -4.87
CA CYS A 88 -8.09 20.08 -3.99
C CYS A 88 -7.96 21.49 -4.56
N LEU A 89 -7.60 21.60 -5.84
CA LEU A 89 -7.48 22.92 -6.53
C LEU A 89 -8.80 23.69 -6.57
N ILE A 90 -9.95 23.01 -6.54
CA ILE A 90 -11.27 23.64 -6.54
C ILE A 90 -11.72 24.02 -5.14
N ASP A 91 -11.58 23.08 -4.19
CA ASP A 91 -12.18 23.18 -2.87
C ASP A 91 -11.26 23.88 -1.83
N SER A 92 -9.94 23.73 -1.99
CA SER A 92 -8.91 24.22 -1.06
C SER A 92 -7.61 24.54 -1.82
N PRO A 93 -7.60 25.54 -2.73
CA PRO A 93 -6.48 25.82 -3.62
C PRO A 93 -5.17 26.25 -2.90
N GLU A 94 -5.27 26.60 -1.62
CA GLU A 94 -4.14 26.96 -0.74
C GLU A 94 -3.48 25.74 -0.08
N GLU A 95 -4.12 24.57 -0.13
CA GLU A 95 -3.56 23.35 0.46
C GLU A 95 -2.57 22.66 -0.48
N GLU A 96 -1.64 21.92 0.11
CA GLU A 96 -0.73 21.06 -0.64
C GLU A 96 -1.51 19.96 -1.38
N LEU A 97 -1.15 19.73 -2.65
CA LEU A 97 -1.82 18.71 -3.46
C LEU A 97 -1.73 17.32 -2.84
N PRO A 98 -2.81 16.54 -2.86
CA PRO A 98 -2.80 15.15 -2.44
C PRO A 98 -1.63 14.34 -3.01
N SER A 99 -1.34 14.45 -4.31
CA SER A 99 -0.24 13.74 -4.94
C SER A 99 1.13 14.06 -4.32
N GLU A 100 1.35 15.30 -3.90
CA GLU A 100 2.60 15.70 -3.24
C GLU A 100 2.68 15.13 -1.82
N ARG A 101 1.59 15.16 -1.07
CA ARG A 101 1.51 14.54 0.27
C ARG A 101 1.76 13.04 0.21
N PHE A 102 1.13 12.33 -0.72
CA PHE A 102 1.38 10.91 -0.93
C PHE A 102 2.84 10.63 -1.32
N ARG A 103 3.43 11.46 -2.17
CA ARG A 103 4.84 11.33 -2.58
C ARG A 103 5.83 11.55 -1.45
N LYS A 104 5.54 12.47 -0.53
CA LYS A 104 6.38 12.77 0.65
C LYS A 104 6.22 11.78 1.78
N SER A 105 5.15 11.00 1.81
CA SER A 105 4.89 10.06 2.90
C SER A 105 5.93 8.94 2.95
N HIS A 106 6.11 8.36 4.14
CA HIS A 106 7.04 7.23 4.36
C HIS A 106 6.33 5.87 4.36
N VAL A 107 5.05 5.83 3.95
CA VAL A 107 4.28 4.59 3.88
C VAL A 107 4.81 3.71 2.74
N LEU A 108 5.14 2.48 3.06
CA LEU A 108 5.55 1.42 2.12
C LEU A 108 4.32 0.66 1.61
N LEU A 109 4.44 0.10 0.43
CA LEU A 109 3.33 -0.58 -0.23
C LEU A 109 3.83 -1.89 -0.84
N ASP A 110 3.05 -2.95 -0.78
CA ASP A 110 3.36 -4.13 -1.56
C ASP A 110 2.54 -4.20 -2.86
N CYS A 111 3.13 -4.80 -3.87
CA CYS A 111 2.53 -4.89 -5.20
C CYS A 111 1.88 -6.27 -5.48
N ASN A 112 1.53 -7.02 -4.45
CA ASN A 112 0.92 -8.32 -4.66
C ASN A 112 -0.39 -8.23 -5.47
N SER A 113 -0.73 -9.29 -6.17
CA SER A 113 -1.96 -9.46 -6.96
C SER A 113 -2.21 -8.47 -8.10
N PHE A 114 -1.44 -7.40 -8.22
CA PHE A 114 -1.58 -6.42 -9.30
C PHE A 114 -0.84 -6.82 -10.59
N GLY A 115 -1.29 -6.24 -11.71
CA GLY A 115 -0.61 -6.33 -13.00
C GLY A 115 0.37 -5.18 -13.23
N ALA A 116 1.07 -5.23 -14.37
CA ALA A 116 2.13 -4.28 -14.73
C ALA A 116 1.67 -2.82 -14.70
N HIS A 117 0.51 -2.49 -15.26
CA HIS A 117 0.01 -1.10 -15.33
C HIS A 117 -0.26 -0.49 -13.96
N ALA A 118 -0.77 -1.28 -13.02
CA ALA A 118 -0.98 -0.79 -11.66
C ALA A 118 0.35 -0.49 -10.95
N ILE A 119 1.36 -1.34 -11.16
CA ILE A 119 2.72 -1.13 -10.65
C ILE A 119 3.33 0.13 -11.25
N GLU A 120 3.20 0.35 -12.56
CA GLU A 120 3.67 1.57 -13.25
C GLU A 120 3.03 2.83 -12.65
N ALA A 121 1.71 2.82 -12.44
CA ALA A 121 0.99 3.93 -11.83
C ALA A 121 1.46 4.21 -10.39
N ALA A 122 1.64 3.15 -9.60
CA ALA A 122 2.12 3.26 -8.23
C ALA A 122 3.56 3.79 -8.15
N VAL A 123 4.46 3.31 -9.01
CA VAL A 123 5.84 3.82 -9.10
C VAL A 123 5.85 5.31 -9.45
N ARG A 124 5.01 5.74 -10.40
CA ARG A 124 4.89 7.14 -10.79
C ARG A 124 4.41 8.04 -9.64
N LEU A 125 3.45 7.57 -8.86
CA LEU A 125 2.89 8.34 -7.74
C LEU A 125 3.80 8.33 -6.52
N TYR A 126 4.16 7.14 -6.05
CA TYR A 126 4.81 6.98 -4.74
C TYR A 126 6.33 7.00 -4.78
N GLY A 127 6.93 6.73 -5.97
CA GLY A 127 8.36 6.43 -6.09
C GLY A 127 8.65 4.94 -5.89
N VAL A 128 9.61 4.44 -6.66
CA VAL A 128 9.97 3.02 -6.69
C VAL A 128 10.48 2.51 -5.34
N GLU A 129 11.15 3.36 -4.58
CA GLU A 129 11.77 3.03 -3.29
C GLU A 129 10.77 2.60 -2.21
N ARG A 130 9.48 2.86 -2.42
CA ARG A 130 8.42 2.51 -1.48
C ARG A 130 7.63 1.26 -1.86
N ILE A 131 7.86 0.72 -3.05
CA ILE A 131 7.16 -0.47 -3.54
C ILE A 131 7.92 -1.74 -3.16
N LEU A 132 7.27 -2.61 -2.42
CA LEU A 132 7.80 -3.91 -2.00
C LEU A 132 7.20 -5.04 -2.84
N CYS A 133 7.96 -6.12 -3.03
CA CYS A 133 7.45 -7.34 -3.60
C CYS A 133 6.58 -8.08 -2.57
N GLY A 134 5.28 -8.10 -2.78
CA GLY A 134 4.35 -8.92 -2.03
C GLY A 134 3.83 -10.09 -2.89
N THR A 135 3.48 -11.18 -2.28
CA THR A 135 3.08 -12.39 -3.02
C THR A 135 1.67 -12.86 -2.74
N ASP A 136 1.11 -12.52 -1.57
CA ASP A 136 -0.11 -13.15 -1.06
C ASP A 136 -0.10 -14.67 -1.27
N GLY A 137 0.97 -15.30 -0.79
CA GLY A 137 1.49 -16.61 -1.19
C GLY A 137 0.50 -17.77 -1.19
N SER A 138 -0.57 -17.68 -0.39
CA SER A 138 -1.66 -18.66 -0.36
C SER A 138 -2.68 -18.48 -1.50
N SER A 139 -2.78 -17.27 -2.08
CA SER A 139 -3.79 -16.92 -3.08
C SER A 139 -3.20 -16.75 -4.48
N PHE A 140 -2.11 -16.00 -4.63
CA PHE A 140 -1.54 -15.65 -5.95
C PHE A 140 -0.15 -16.22 -6.17
N GLY A 141 0.72 -16.17 -5.16
CA GLY A 141 2.10 -16.67 -5.24
C GLY A 141 3.10 -15.71 -5.88
N TYR A 142 4.38 -16.00 -5.68
CA TYR A 142 5.50 -15.17 -6.12
C TYR A 142 5.55 -14.96 -7.63
N GLU A 143 5.29 -16.01 -8.41
CA GLU A 143 5.40 -15.97 -9.88
C GLU A 143 4.48 -14.93 -10.51
N TRP A 144 3.27 -14.78 -9.97
CA TRP A 144 2.34 -13.75 -10.44
C TRP A 144 2.93 -12.35 -10.30
N THR A 145 3.42 -12.02 -9.12
CA THR A 145 4.00 -10.70 -8.84
C THR A 145 5.29 -10.47 -9.63
N ALA A 146 6.19 -11.46 -9.66
CA ALA A 146 7.44 -11.35 -10.39
C ALA A 146 7.20 -11.10 -11.89
N ASN A 147 6.26 -11.82 -12.51
CA ASN A 147 5.88 -11.62 -13.90
C ASN A 147 5.25 -10.23 -14.14
N ALA A 148 4.43 -9.73 -13.23
CA ALA A 148 3.85 -8.40 -13.33
C ALA A 148 4.94 -7.31 -13.28
N VAL A 149 5.89 -7.41 -12.34
CA VAL A 149 7.03 -6.49 -12.25
C VAL A 149 7.90 -6.57 -13.51
N GLN A 150 8.17 -7.77 -14.03
CA GLN A 150 8.97 -7.92 -15.26
C GLN A 150 8.30 -7.30 -16.49
N LYS A 151 6.98 -7.35 -16.59
CA LYS A 151 6.19 -6.77 -17.70
C LYS A 151 6.00 -5.25 -17.57
N ALA A 152 6.15 -4.68 -16.39
CA ALA A 152 5.98 -3.25 -16.17
C ALA A 152 7.00 -2.44 -16.99
N GLN A 153 6.55 -1.31 -17.56
CA GLN A 153 7.36 -0.37 -18.34
C GLN A 153 8.13 0.58 -17.41
N ILE A 154 8.99 -0.02 -16.60
CA ILE A 154 9.94 0.66 -15.69
C ILE A 154 11.35 0.12 -15.96
N SER A 155 12.37 0.82 -15.48
CA SER A 155 13.76 0.43 -15.73
C SER A 155 14.13 -0.90 -15.02
N GLN A 156 15.19 -1.57 -15.50
CA GLN A 156 15.66 -2.80 -14.87
C GLN A 156 16.12 -2.57 -13.42
N THR A 157 16.68 -1.40 -13.13
CA THR A 157 17.05 -1.01 -11.77
C THR A 157 15.83 -0.94 -10.86
N GLU A 158 14.75 -0.30 -11.30
CA GLU A 158 13.50 -0.22 -10.56
C GLU A 158 12.87 -1.61 -10.32
N LYS A 159 12.89 -2.48 -11.33
CA LYS A 159 12.45 -3.87 -11.17
C LYS A 159 13.21 -4.61 -10.07
N THR A 160 14.53 -4.47 -10.06
CA THR A 160 15.39 -5.07 -9.04
C THR A 160 15.12 -4.49 -7.65
N GLN A 161 14.88 -3.18 -7.56
CA GLN A 161 14.52 -2.54 -6.30
C GLN A 161 13.20 -3.07 -5.74
N ILE A 162 12.17 -3.21 -6.58
CA ILE A 162 10.86 -3.74 -6.15
C ILE A 162 10.99 -5.19 -5.69
N LEU A 163 11.67 -6.03 -6.48
CA LEU A 163 11.74 -7.47 -6.22
C LEU A 163 12.59 -7.85 -5.01
N ASP A 164 13.60 -7.04 -4.66
CA ASP A 164 14.57 -7.39 -3.63
C ASP A 164 15.08 -6.18 -2.83
N GLY A 165 15.60 -5.15 -3.49
CA GLY A 165 16.37 -4.08 -2.86
C GLY A 165 15.63 -3.32 -1.77
N ASN A 166 14.35 -3.02 -1.98
CA ASN A 166 13.55 -2.25 -1.02
C ASN A 166 13.28 -3.05 0.26
N ALA A 167 12.97 -4.34 0.13
CA ALA A 167 12.77 -5.20 1.30
C ALA A 167 14.07 -5.37 2.10
N ARG A 168 15.21 -5.54 1.44
CA ARG A 168 16.52 -5.60 2.13
C ARG A 168 16.82 -4.32 2.89
N ARG A 169 16.59 -3.15 2.28
CA ARG A 169 16.77 -1.85 2.94
C ARG A 169 15.88 -1.72 4.18
N LEU A 170 14.61 -2.08 4.08
CA LEU A 170 13.68 -2.06 5.21
C LEU A 170 14.15 -2.97 6.34
N LEU A 171 14.51 -4.21 6.05
CA LEU A 171 14.96 -5.17 7.05
C LEU A 171 16.29 -4.77 7.70
N ALA A 172 17.18 -4.13 6.96
CA ALA A 172 18.44 -3.62 7.51
C ALA A 172 18.24 -2.43 8.47
N ALA A 173 17.16 -1.66 8.29
CA ALA A 173 16.82 -0.54 9.19
C ALA A 173 16.17 -0.98 10.50
N ILE A 174 15.63 -2.20 10.55
CA ILE A 174 15.07 -2.79 11.77
C ILE A 174 16.21 -3.41 12.58
N THR A 175 16.54 -2.82 13.70
CA THR A 175 17.55 -3.39 14.60
C THR A 175 17.10 -4.78 15.04
N PRO A 176 17.92 -5.82 14.91
CA PRO A 176 17.55 -7.16 15.35
C PRO A 176 17.27 -7.14 16.87
N LEU A 177 16.05 -7.49 17.26
CA LEU A 177 15.68 -7.75 18.66
C LEU A 177 16.20 -9.13 19.12
N ILE A 178 17.31 -9.59 18.57
CA ILE A 178 17.92 -10.87 18.94
C ILE A 178 19.13 -10.59 19.81
N HIS A 179 18.89 -10.58 21.10
CA HIS A 179 19.88 -10.89 22.14
C HIS A 179 19.33 -11.97 23.04
#